data_e1ece9268390c03d5d832c9112d2fc02
#
_entry.id   e1ece9268390c03d5d832c9112d2fc02
#
_cell.length_a   1.000
_cell.length_b   1.000
_cell.length_c   1.000
_cell.angle_alpha   90.00
_cell.angle_beta   90.00
_cell.angle_gamma   90.00
#
_symmetry.space_group_name_H-M   'P 1'
#
loop_
_entity.id
_entity.type
_entity.pdbx_description
1 polymer ?
#
loop_
_entity_poly.entity_id
_entity_poly.type
_entity_poly.pdbx_seq_one_letter_code
_entity_poly.pdbx_strand_id
1 'polypeptide(L)'
;RRALEDAQEDAEAAANIISGHTLRMEERKKKADAAAEARVKLTMDVGALDNRIRLLTEMEKDYEGFNKAVKLVCQAQNNLRGIHGPVASLMKTDGKYSLAIEIALGAGLQNIVVDREEDAKSAIAFLKQREGGRATFLPLTAIRGEELRERGVENEFGFVGVASRLVRFDPKYTQIFNSLLGKTVIAEDLDCGIAMARKYRNAFRIVTLDGQVINRGGSMTGGSTSRSAGVLSRAAELERLNGRASEMHRKLEEARAAEEASRRELDAAQYELTTAETQRRAAEDEVLRLQGV
;
A
#
# COMPACT_ATOMS: atom_id res chain seq x y z
N ARG A 1 54.63 -40.85 38.04
CA ARG A 1 55.10 -40.05 36.92
C ARG A 1 54.12 -40.18 35.73
N ARG A 2 53.85 -41.37 35.24
CA ARG A 2 53.01 -41.59 34.07
C ARG A 2 51.57 -41.01 34.24
N ALA A 3 50.95 -41.18 35.41
CA ALA A 3 49.62 -40.60 35.70
C ALA A 3 49.62 -39.06 35.72
N LEU A 4 50.74 -38.39 36.04
CA LEU A 4 50.88 -36.94 36.00
C LEU A 4 51.04 -36.46 34.55
N GLU A 5 51.83 -37.20 33.76
CA GLU A 5 52.01 -36.90 32.33
C GLU A 5 50.64 -37.02 31.59
N ASP A 6 49.91 -38.10 31.84
CA ASP A 6 48.57 -38.31 31.23
C ASP A 6 47.60 -37.18 31.64
N ALA A 7 47.58 -36.77 32.92
CA ALA A 7 46.69 -35.67 33.38
C ALA A 7 47.09 -34.31 32.80
N GLN A 8 48.37 -34.07 32.54
CA GLN A 8 48.84 -32.84 31.86
C GLN A 8 48.41 -32.81 30.38
N GLU A 9 48.55 -33.95 29.69
CA GLU A 9 48.07 -34.08 28.31
C GLU A 9 46.55 -33.86 28.22
N ASP A 10 45.77 -34.38 29.17
CA ASP A 10 44.33 -34.16 29.23
C ASP A 10 43.97 -32.68 29.47
N ALA A 11 44.71 -31.97 30.31
CA ALA A 11 44.50 -30.55 30.55
C ALA A 11 44.84 -29.67 29.33
N GLU A 12 45.91 -30.00 28.58
CA GLU A 12 46.27 -29.33 27.34
C GLU A 12 45.26 -29.61 26.23
N ALA A 13 44.79 -30.85 26.10
CA ALA A 13 43.75 -31.21 25.15
C ALA A 13 42.45 -30.44 25.45
N ALA A 14 42.06 -30.34 26.71
CA ALA A 14 40.90 -29.57 27.15
C ALA A 14 41.04 -28.05 26.83
N ALA A 15 42.23 -27.47 26.94
CA ALA A 15 42.50 -26.07 26.59
C ALA A 15 42.27 -25.82 25.07
N ASN A 16 42.73 -26.74 24.23
CA ASN A 16 42.54 -26.66 22.79
C ASN A 16 41.04 -26.78 22.40
N ILE A 17 40.28 -27.66 23.07
CA ILE A 17 38.85 -27.84 22.89
C ILE A 17 38.11 -26.52 23.25
N ILE A 18 38.44 -25.89 24.35
CA ILE A 18 37.88 -24.60 24.80
C ILE A 18 38.11 -23.51 23.76
N SER A 19 39.34 -23.41 23.23
CA SER A 19 39.63 -22.44 22.16
C SER A 19 38.70 -22.60 20.95
N GLY A 20 38.46 -23.85 20.53
CA GLY A 20 37.54 -24.15 19.45
C GLY A 20 36.06 -23.79 19.76
N HIS A 21 35.61 -24.07 21.01
CA HIS A 21 34.27 -23.69 21.46
C HIS A 21 34.10 -22.17 21.58
N THR A 22 35.14 -21.45 22.07
CA THR A 22 35.11 -19.98 22.17
C THR A 22 34.93 -19.34 20.81
N LEU A 23 35.69 -19.75 19.79
CA LEU A 23 35.55 -19.24 18.42
C LEU A 23 34.16 -19.51 17.85
N ARG A 24 33.67 -20.72 18.08
CA ARG A 24 32.32 -21.10 17.62
C ARG A 24 31.23 -20.27 18.31
N MET A 25 31.33 -20.03 19.59
CA MET A 25 30.40 -19.22 20.38
C MET A 25 30.43 -17.77 19.88
N GLU A 26 31.61 -17.18 19.60
CA GLU A 26 31.72 -15.84 19.04
C GLU A 26 31.09 -15.70 17.66
N GLU A 27 31.25 -16.69 16.77
CA GLU A 27 30.59 -16.72 15.47
C GLU A 27 29.05 -16.80 15.60
N ARG A 28 28.55 -17.67 16.52
CA ARG A 28 27.12 -17.78 16.78
C ARG A 28 26.55 -16.51 17.38
N LYS A 29 27.32 -15.84 18.26
CA LYS A 29 26.93 -14.54 18.81
C LYS A 29 26.78 -13.49 17.72
N LYS A 30 27.77 -13.34 16.83
CA LYS A 30 27.69 -12.40 15.70
C LYS A 30 26.47 -12.68 14.82
N LYS A 31 26.15 -13.96 14.58
CA LYS A 31 24.97 -14.36 13.79
C LYS A 31 23.68 -14.00 14.51
N ALA A 32 23.58 -14.24 15.80
CA ALA A 32 22.41 -13.91 16.62
C ALA A 32 22.18 -12.39 16.71
N ASP A 33 23.26 -11.62 16.92
CA ASP A 33 23.20 -10.16 16.97
C ASP A 33 22.70 -9.58 15.63
N ALA A 34 23.24 -10.07 14.50
CA ALA A 34 22.83 -9.65 13.17
C ALA A 34 21.35 -10.01 12.89
N ALA A 35 20.88 -11.18 13.32
CA ALA A 35 19.47 -11.58 13.17
C ALA A 35 18.55 -10.69 14.02
N ALA A 36 18.96 -10.34 15.25
CA ALA A 36 18.23 -9.43 16.12
C ALA A 36 18.10 -8.02 15.51
N GLU A 37 19.21 -7.47 14.97
CA GLU A 37 19.21 -6.18 14.30
C GLU A 37 18.27 -6.18 13.07
N ALA A 38 18.34 -7.22 12.26
CA ALA A 38 17.46 -7.38 11.08
C ALA A 38 15.99 -7.39 11.48
N ARG A 39 15.63 -8.15 12.53
CA ARG A 39 14.27 -8.20 13.06
C ARG A 39 13.82 -6.83 13.59
N VAL A 40 14.68 -6.11 14.35
CA VAL A 40 14.35 -4.76 14.87
C VAL A 40 14.05 -3.80 13.74
N LYS A 41 14.91 -3.76 12.71
CA LYS A 41 14.73 -2.91 11.53
C LYS A 41 13.40 -3.21 10.82
N LEU A 42 13.12 -4.48 10.55
CA LEU A 42 11.87 -4.89 9.92
C LEU A 42 10.64 -4.54 10.77
N THR A 43 10.75 -4.65 12.10
CA THR A 43 9.66 -4.25 13.02
C THR A 43 9.34 -2.76 12.90
N MET A 44 10.37 -1.90 12.82
CA MET A 44 10.18 -0.46 12.64
C MET A 44 9.56 -0.15 11.27
N ASP A 45 10.05 -0.78 10.20
CA ASP A 45 9.54 -0.57 8.84
C ASP A 45 8.07 -1.00 8.70
N VAL A 46 7.70 -2.15 9.27
CA VAL A 46 6.32 -2.65 9.31
C VAL A 46 5.44 -1.69 10.13
N GLY A 47 5.90 -1.26 11.31
CA GLY A 47 5.14 -0.32 12.14
C GLY A 47 4.86 1.02 11.46
N ALA A 48 5.85 1.57 10.74
CA ALA A 48 5.67 2.79 9.97
C ALA A 48 4.65 2.61 8.83
N LEU A 49 4.72 1.45 8.14
CA LEU A 49 3.80 1.09 7.06
C LEU A 49 2.36 0.92 7.57
N ASP A 50 2.17 0.17 8.65
CA ASP A 50 0.85 -0.05 9.26
C ASP A 50 0.22 1.26 9.78
N ASN A 51 1.03 2.15 10.37
CA ASN A 51 0.56 3.48 10.78
C ASN A 51 0.09 4.31 9.58
N ARG A 52 0.80 4.26 8.45
CA ARG A 52 0.39 4.97 7.22
C ARG A 52 -0.91 4.40 6.66
N ILE A 53 -1.05 3.07 6.62
CA ILE A 53 -2.27 2.38 6.18
C ILE A 53 -3.45 2.79 7.08
N ARG A 54 -3.26 2.77 8.39
CA ARG A 54 -4.30 3.17 9.35
C ARG A 54 -4.78 4.59 9.12
N LEU A 55 -3.84 5.54 8.98
CA LEU A 55 -4.17 6.93 8.72
C LEU A 55 -5.00 7.09 7.43
N LEU A 56 -4.56 6.49 6.33
CA LEU A 56 -5.28 6.57 5.06
C LEU A 56 -6.67 5.90 5.15
N THR A 57 -6.79 4.79 5.88
CA THR A 57 -8.07 4.11 6.10
C THR A 57 -9.04 4.95 6.93
N GLU A 58 -8.56 5.66 7.95
CA GLU A 58 -9.37 6.59 8.74
C GLU A 58 -9.85 7.75 7.88
N MET A 59 -8.96 8.33 7.05
CA MET A 59 -9.34 9.39 6.11
C MET A 59 -10.42 8.94 5.10
N GLU A 60 -10.36 7.68 4.63
CA GLU A 60 -11.41 7.11 3.76
C GLU A 60 -12.76 6.96 4.51
N LYS A 61 -12.74 6.40 5.73
CA LYS A 61 -13.94 6.21 6.54
C LYS A 61 -14.64 7.53 6.87
N ASP A 62 -13.86 8.58 7.10
CA ASP A 62 -14.38 9.92 7.43
C ASP A 62 -14.74 10.73 6.19
N TYR A 63 -14.64 10.12 4.99
CA TYR A 63 -14.87 10.81 3.71
C TYR A 63 -14.05 12.09 3.59
N GLU A 64 -12.80 12.09 4.06
CA GLU A 64 -11.96 13.27 4.01
C GLU A 64 -11.69 13.70 2.56
N GLY A 65 -11.85 15.00 2.28
CA GLY A 65 -11.80 15.55 0.91
C GLY A 65 -13.16 15.62 0.21
N PHE A 66 -14.23 15.06 0.82
CA PHE A 66 -15.59 15.22 0.31
C PHE A 66 -16.33 16.40 0.96
N ASN A 67 -17.27 16.98 0.24
CA ASN A 67 -18.13 18.05 0.74
C ASN A 67 -19.02 17.58 1.90
N LYS A 68 -19.42 18.51 2.77
CA LYS A 68 -20.30 18.24 3.92
C LYS A 68 -21.54 17.45 3.53
N ALA A 69 -22.19 17.81 2.42
CA ALA A 69 -23.41 17.13 1.95
C ALA A 69 -23.16 15.65 1.63
N VAL A 70 -22.05 15.33 0.95
CA VAL A 70 -21.68 13.97 0.61
C VAL A 70 -21.39 13.15 1.87
N LYS A 71 -20.60 13.71 2.78
CA LYS A 71 -20.31 13.07 4.09
C LYS A 71 -21.59 12.72 4.85
N LEU A 72 -22.51 13.69 4.98
CA LEU A 72 -23.79 13.49 5.68
C LEU A 72 -24.64 12.37 5.07
N VAL A 73 -24.75 12.31 3.74
CA VAL A 73 -25.53 11.26 3.07
C VAL A 73 -24.85 9.89 3.24
N CYS A 74 -23.53 9.82 3.05
CA CYS A 74 -22.80 8.56 3.17
C CYS A 74 -22.80 8.02 4.61
N GLN A 75 -22.69 8.88 5.61
CA GLN A 75 -22.78 8.49 7.02
C GLN A 75 -24.20 8.03 7.42
N ALA A 76 -25.23 8.56 6.75
CA ALA A 76 -26.63 8.17 6.94
C ALA A 76 -27.08 7.00 6.05
N GLN A 77 -26.18 6.32 5.36
CA GLN A 77 -26.47 5.25 4.39
C GLN A 77 -27.34 4.13 4.97
N ASN A 78 -27.19 3.82 6.26
CA ASN A 78 -28.03 2.82 6.93
C ASN A 78 -29.49 3.25 7.08
N ASN A 79 -29.77 4.55 7.04
CA ASN A 79 -31.09 5.14 7.21
C ASN A 79 -31.72 5.59 5.88
N LEU A 80 -30.93 5.67 4.81
CA LEU A 80 -31.33 6.08 3.47
C LEU A 80 -31.21 4.87 2.55
N ARG A 81 -32.34 4.45 1.95
CA ARG A 81 -32.32 3.32 1.03
C ARG A 81 -31.67 3.68 -0.31
N GLY A 82 -31.13 2.67 -0.98
CA GLY A 82 -30.65 2.78 -2.35
C GLY A 82 -29.39 3.65 -2.53
N ILE A 83 -28.67 4.04 -1.48
CA ILE A 83 -27.44 4.81 -1.57
C ILE A 83 -26.26 3.86 -1.80
N HIS A 84 -25.56 3.99 -2.93
CA HIS A 84 -24.34 3.23 -3.23
C HIS A 84 -23.08 3.92 -2.71
N GLY A 85 -23.06 5.23 -2.68
CA GLY A 85 -21.90 6.04 -2.28
C GLY A 85 -21.44 7.01 -3.37
N PRO A 86 -20.37 7.77 -3.10
CA PRO A 86 -19.81 8.70 -4.08
C PRO A 86 -19.09 7.93 -5.21
N VAL A 87 -19.10 8.50 -6.41
CA VAL A 87 -18.44 7.93 -7.61
C VAL A 87 -17.02 7.50 -7.33
N ALA A 88 -16.25 8.31 -6.59
CA ALA A 88 -14.85 8.01 -6.22
C ALA A 88 -14.69 6.68 -5.46
N SER A 89 -15.67 6.28 -4.65
CA SER A 89 -15.62 5.04 -3.85
C SER A 89 -16.10 3.81 -4.62
N LEU A 90 -16.70 3.98 -5.79
CA LEU A 90 -17.29 2.90 -6.60
C LEU A 90 -16.39 2.42 -7.74
N MET A 91 -15.18 2.95 -7.81
CA MET A 91 -14.21 2.61 -8.85
C MET A 91 -12.80 2.48 -8.30
N LYS A 92 -11.96 1.81 -9.06
CA LYS A 92 -10.52 1.73 -8.86
C LYS A 92 -9.80 2.07 -10.15
N THR A 93 -8.63 2.67 -10.06
CA THR A 93 -7.76 2.94 -11.19
C THR A 93 -6.29 2.70 -10.80
N ASP A 94 -5.46 2.40 -11.78
CA ASP A 94 -4.03 2.26 -11.54
C ASP A 94 -3.43 3.62 -11.12
N GLY A 95 -2.46 3.60 -10.20
CA GLY A 95 -1.87 4.83 -9.64
C GLY A 95 -1.33 5.81 -10.68
N LYS A 96 -0.85 5.29 -11.84
CA LYS A 96 -0.36 6.12 -12.96
C LYS A 96 -1.47 6.95 -13.65
N TYR A 97 -2.72 6.54 -13.54
CA TYR A 97 -3.88 7.23 -14.13
C TYR A 97 -4.68 8.04 -13.11
N SER A 98 -4.41 7.87 -11.80
CA SER A 98 -5.22 8.47 -10.72
C SER A 98 -5.43 9.97 -10.89
N LEU A 99 -4.37 10.72 -11.17
CA LEU A 99 -4.44 12.16 -11.36
C LEU A 99 -5.31 12.53 -12.57
N ALA A 100 -5.06 11.89 -13.72
CA ALA A 100 -5.80 12.17 -14.95
C ALA A 100 -7.30 11.84 -14.80
N ILE A 101 -7.63 10.72 -14.18
CA ILE A 101 -9.02 10.30 -13.93
C ILE A 101 -9.69 11.23 -12.90
N GLU A 102 -8.97 11.63 -11.85
CA GLU A 102 -9.49 12.59 -10.86
C GLU A 102 -9.84 13.94 -11.50
N ILE A 103 -8.98 14.45 -12.35
CA ILE A 103 -9.22 15.68 -13.11
C ILE A 103 -10.33 15.50 -14.16
N ALA A 104 -10.38 14.35 -14.83
CA ALA A 104 -11.43 14.03 -15.78
C ALA A 104 -12.83 14.03 -15.12
N LEU A 105 -12.93 13.48 -13.92
CA LEU A 105 -14.18 13.47 -13.14
C LEU A 105 -14.47 14.84 -12.52
N GLY A 106 -13.45 15.54 -12.04
CA GLY A 106 -13.61 16.83 -11.36
C GLY A 106 -14.66 16.76 -10.24
N ALA A 107 -15.65 17.66 -10.26
CA ALA A 107 -16.74 17.63 -9.29
C ALA A 107 -17.57 16.35 -9.31
N GLY A 108 -17.58 15.62 -10.43
CA GLY A 108 -18.28 14.33 -10.57
C GLY A 108 -17.79 13.24 -9.63
N LEU A 109 -16.55 13.33 -9.11
CA LEU A 109 -16.03 12.44 -8.08
C LEU A 109 -16.94 12.34 -6.85
N GLN A 110 -17.58 13.44 -6.51
CA GLN A 110 -18.41 13.59 -5.31
C GLN A 110 -19.89 13.28 -5.57
N ASN A 111 -20.29 13.03 -6.82
CA ASN A 111 -21.67 12.66 -7.13
C ASN A 111 -22.02 11.33 -6.48
N ILE A 112 -23.20 11.26 -5.89
CA ILE A 112 -23.67 10.08 -5.15
C ILE A 112 -24.50 9.21 -6.08
N VAL A 113 -24.10 7.96 -6.27
CA VAL A 113 -24.86 6.98 -7.03
C VAL A 113 -25.98 6.40 -6.17
N VAL A 114 -27.17 6.33 -6.73
CA VAL A 114 -28.38 5.79 -6.06
C VAL A 114 -29.12 4.84 -6.99
N ASP A 115 -29.95 3.96 -6.41
CA ASP A 115 -30.74 3.01 -7.22
C ASP A 115 -31.73 3.74 -8.13
N ARG A 116 -32.58 4.60 -7.56
CA ARG A 116 -33.72 5.23 -8.22
C ARG A 116 -33.84 6.71 -7.89
N GLU A 117 -34.69 7.40 -8.65
CA GLU A 117 -35.01 8.81 -8.45
C GLU A 117 -35.67 9.06 -7.09
N GLU A 118 -36.48 8.12 -6.57
CA GLU A 118 -37.12 8.21 -5.26
C GLU A 118 -36.10 8.22 -4.13
N ASP A 119 -35.01 7.44 -4.26
CA ASP A 119 -33.93 7.40 -3.29
C ASP A 119 -33.14 8.73 -3.29
N ALA A 120 -32.90 9.29 -4.48
CA ALA A 120 -32.31 10.62 -4.63
C ALA A 120 -33.21 11.69 -3.98
N LYS A 121 -34.54 11.64 -4.20
CA LYS A 121 -35.48 12.56 -3.58
C LYS A 121 -35.45 12.48 -2.06
N SER A 122 -35.39 11.29 -1.51
CA SER A 122 -35.32 11.05 -0.07
C SER A 122 -34.04 11.62 0.52
N ALA A 123 -32.88 11.42 -0.14
CA ALA A 123 -31.61 11.97 0.27
C ALA A 123 -31.56 13.50 0.17
N ILE A 124 -32.18 14.10 -0.85
CA ILE A 124 -32.31 15.55 -0.99
C ILE A 124 -33.16 16.13 0.15
N ALA A 125 -34.29 15.47 0.49
CA ALA A 125 -35.13 15.89 1.61
C ALA A 125 -34.37 15.83 2.95
N PHE A 126 -33.60 14.76 3.16
CA PHE A 126 -32.72 14.60 4.33
C PHE A 126 -31.70 15.74 4.43
N LEU A 127 -31.00 16.08 3.35
CA LEU A 127 -30.05 17.19 3.30
C LEU A 127 -30.72 18.53 3.60
N LYS A 128 -31.94 18.75 3.05
CA LYS A 128 -32.71 19.98 3.27
C LYS A 128 -33.10 20.15 4.74
N GLN A 129 -33.57 19.08 5.39
CA GLN A 129 -33.94 19.11 6.82
C GLN A 129 -32.76 19.41 7.75
N ARG A 130 -31.54 18.99 7.35
CA ARG A 130 -30.34 19.13 8.18
C ARG A 130 -29.46 20.32 7.79
N GLU A 131 -29.92 21.16 6.88
CA GLU A 131 -29.13 22.26 6.31
C GLU A 131 -27.73 21.75 5.86
N GLY A 132 -27.73 20.53 5.27
CA GLY A 132 -26.52 19.77 4.94
C GLY A 132 -25.81 20.24 3.69
N GLY A 133 -26.32 21.25 2.99
CA GLY A 133 -25.78 21.70 1.70
C GLY A 133 -26.39 20.94 0.52
N ARG A 134 -25.66 20.93 -0.62
CA ARG A 134 -26.12 20.35 -1.88
C ARG A 134 -25.21 19.22 -2.33
N ALA A 135 -25.80 18.16 -2.85
CA ALA A 135 -25.11 17.07 -3.53
C ALA A 135 -25.81 16.75 -4.86
N THR A 136 -25.06 16.18 -5.80
CA THR A 136 -25.61 15.66 -7.05
C THR A 136 -25.81 14.16 -6.91
N PHE A 137 -26.98 13.68 -7.30
CA PHE A 137 -27.34 12.27 -7.27
C PHE A 137 -27.44 11.71 -8.68
N LEU A 138 -26.95 10.49 -8.86
CA LEU A 138 -26.94 9.77 -10.15
C LEU A 138 -27.78 8.48 -10.02
N PRO A 139 -29.08 8.51 -10.35
CA PRO A 139 -29.92 7.33 -10.32
C PRO A 139 -29.53 6.33 -11.42
N LEU A 140 -29.32 5.06 -11.07
CA LEU A 140 -28.99 3.99 -12.03
C LEU A 140 -30.09 3.80 -13.09
N THR A 141 -31.34 4.06 -12.73
CA THR A 141 -32.49 3.97 -13.62
C THR A 141 -32.54 5.06 -14.67
N ALA A 142 -32.02 6.27 -14.36
CA ALA A 142 -32.13 7.44 -15.22
C ALA A 142 -30.91 7.73 -16.08
N ILE A 143 -29.72 7.51 -15.50
CA ILE A 143 -28.45 7.87 -16.17
C ILE A 143 -28.22 6.95 -17.39
N ARG A 144 -27.89 7.57 -18.51
CA ARG A 144 -27.44 6.89 -19.73
C ARG A 144 -26.10 7.48 -20.15
N GLY A 145 -25.14 6.62 -20.41
CA GLY A 145 -23.79 7.00 -20.82
C GLY A 145 -23.49 6.47 -22.22
N GLU A 146 -22.66 7.22 -22.93
CA GLU A 146 -22.18 6.83 -24.25
C GLU A 146 -20.64 6.87 -24.23
N GLU A 147 -20.05 5.91 -24.95
CA GLU A 147 -18.62 5.94 -25.22
C GLU A 147 -18.30 6.81 -26.44
N LEU A 148 -17.00 7.11 -26.57
CA LEU A 148 -16.45 7.85 -27.68
C LEU A 148 -16.80 7.15 -29.01
N ARG A 149 -17.30 7.92 -29.98
CA ARG A 149 -17.72 7.39 -31.31
C ARG A 149 -16.67 7.62 -32.38
N GLU A 150 -15.70 8.50 -32.14
CA GLU A 150 -14.64 8.85 -33.05
C GLU A 150 -13.70 7.65 -33.25
N ARG A 151 -13.61 7.18 -34.51
CA ARG A 151 -12.77 6.04 -34.87
C ARG A 151 -11.34 6.50 -35.15
N GLY A 152 -10.39 5.63 -34.82
CA GLY A 152 -8.97 5.87 -35.12
C GLY A 152 -8.22 6.69 -34.06
N VAL A 153 -8.91 7.18 -33.02
CA VAL A 153 -8.27 7.91 -31.93
C VAL A 153 -7.27 7.02 -31.17
N GLU A 154 -7.56 5.73 -31.12
CA GLU A 154 -6.74 4.70 -30.49
C GLU A 154 -5.38 4.50 -31.18
N ASN A 155 -5.24 4.96 -32.42
CA ASN A 155 -4.00 4.87 -33.21
C ASN A 155 -3.16 6.17 -33.15
N GLU A 156 -3.62 7.19 -32.44
CA GLU A 156 -2.90 8.46 -32.35
C GLU A 156 -1.70 8.32 -31.43
N PHE A 157 -0.62 9.03 -31.80
CA PHE A 157 0.58 9.07 -30.97
C PHE A 157 0.25 9.70 -29.61
N GLY A 158 0.70 9.07 -28.52
CA GLY A 158 0.43 9.48 -27.14
C GLY A 158 -1.01 9.23 -26.66
N PHE A 159 -1.81 8.46 -27.39
CA PHE A 159 -3.11 7.99 -26.89
C PHE A 159 -2.89 6.94 -25.79
N VAL A 160 -3.43 7.19 -24.60
CA VAL A 160 -3.35 6.27 -23.46
C VAL A 160 -4.61 5.43 -23.35
N GLY A 161 -5.77 6.03 -23.54
CA GLY A 161 -7.05 5.32 -23.48
C GLY A 161 -8.26 6.25 -23.35
N VAL A 162 -9.45 5.70 -23.53
CA VAL A 162 -10.68 6.36 -23.12
C VAL A 162 -10.81 6.23 -21.60
N ALA A 163 -11.10 7.32 -20.91
CA ALA A 163 -11.06 7.38 -19.44
C ALA A 163 -11.96 6.32 -18.78
N SER A 164 -13.14 6.01 -19.34
CA SER A 164 -14.03 4.96 -18.83
C SER A 164 -13.43 3.56 -18.88
N ARG A 165 -12.45 3.31 -19.75
CA ARG A 165 -11.74 2.01 -19.89
C ARG A 165 -10.50 1.89 -19.02
N LEU A 166 -10.05 2.98 -18.42
CA LEU A 166 -8.90 3.03 -17.51
C LEU A 166 -9.31 2.90 -16.03
N VAL A 167 -10.59 2.66 -15.77
CA VAL A 167 -11.17 2.47 -14.45
C VAL A 167 -11.84 1.11 -14.35
N ARG A 168 -11.79 0.50 -13.17
CA ARG A 168 -12.44 -0.78 -12.85
C ARG A 168 -13.57 -0.51 -11.88
N PHE A 169 -14.74 -1.05 -12.17
CA PHE A 169 -15.97 -0.88 -11.38
C PHE A 169 -16.91 -2.08 -11.59
N ASP A 170 -17.90 -2.20 -10.73
CA ASP A 170 -18.97 -3.20 -10.89
C ASP A 170 -19.78 -2.91 -12.17
N PRO A 171 -20.05 -3.89 -13.04
CA PRO A 171 -20.78 -3.71 -14.29
C PRO A 171 -22.12 -2.97 -14.18
N LYS A 172 -22.80 -3.02 -13.05
CA LYS A 172 -24.04 -2.26 -12.79
C LYS A 172 -23.86 -0.74 -12.90
N TYR A 173 -22.63 -0.22 -12.75
CA TYR A 173 -22.31 1.21 -12.86
C TYR A 173 -21.87 1.64 -14.27
N THR A 174 -21.88 0.75 -15.25
CA THR A 174 -21.37 1.03 -16.61
C THR A 174 -21.96 2.32 -17.20
N GLN A 175 -23.27 2.53 -17.05
CA GLN A 175 -23.94 3.73 -17.58
C GLN A 175 -23.48 5.00 -16.87
N ILE A 176 -23.20 4.93 -15.56
CA ILE A 176 -22.69 6.05 -14.77
C ILE A 176 -21.29 6.44 -15.27
N PHE A 177 -20.37 5.47 -15.34
CA PHE A 177 -18.99 5.75 -15.76
C PHE A 177 -18.88 6.13 -17.22
N ASN A 178 -19.68 5.57 -18.10
CA ASN A 178 -19.73 6.01 -19.49
C ASN A 178 -20.32 7.44 -19.61
N SER A 179 -21.28 7.81 -18.78
CA SER A 179 -21.81 9.17 -18.74
C SER A 179 -20.74 10.19 -18.30
N LEU A 180 -19.92 9.83 -17.31
CA LEU A 180 -18.91 10.75 -16.75
C LEU A 180 -17.58 10.76 -17.52
N LEU A 181 -17.13 9.61 -18.02
CA LEU A 181 -15.80 9.40 -18.56
C LEU A 181 -15.77 8.89 -20.01
N GLY A 182 -16.91 8.43 -20.54
CA GLY A 182 -16.96 7.74 -21.84
C GLY A 182 -16.57 8.61 -23.03
N LYS A 183 -16.63 9.94 -22.91
CA LYS A 183 -16.23 10.92 -23.95
C LYS A 183 -14.98 11.70 -23.58
N THR A 184 -14.15 11.19 -22.69
CA THR A 184 -12.88 11.78 -22.30
C THR A 184 -11.74 10.84 -22.68
N VAL A 185 -10.77 11.38 -23.41
CA VAL A 185 -9.53 10.67 -23.79
C VAL A 185 -8.42 11.05 -22.83
N ILE A 186 -7.63 10.08 -22.43
CA ILE A 186 -6.38 10.31 -21.68
C ILE A 186 -5.24 10.30 -22.69
N ALA A 187 -4.42 11.35 -22.68
CA ALA A 187 -3.23 11.51 -23.50
C ALA A 187 -1.96 11.50 -22.63
N GLU A 188 -0.84 11.11 -23.21
CA GLU A 188 0.43 11.06 -22.52
C GLU A 188 0.86 12.43 -21.99
N ASP A 189 0.82 13.43 -22.87
CA ASP A 189 1.21 14.82 -22.59
C ASP A 189 0.35 15.82 -23.36
N LEU A 190 0.64 17.10 -23.13
CA LEU A 190 -0.12 18.20 -23.72
C LEU A 190 0.09 18.32 -25.23
N ASP A 191 1.28 18.04 -25.74
CA ASP A 191 1.59 18.11 -27.17
C ASP A 191 0.81 17.06 -27.96
N CYS A 192 0.79 15.84 -27.46
CA CYS A 192 -0.05 14.74 -27.97
C CYS A 192 -1.53 15.12 -27.90
N GLY A 193 -1.96 15.68 -26.78
CA GLY A 193 -3.34 16.14 -26.60
C GLY A 193 -3.74 17.22 -27.61
N ILE A 194 -2.90 18.22 -27.86
CA ILE A 194 -3.13 19.28 -28.84
C ILE A 194 -3.21 18.71 -30.27
N ALA A 195 -2.32 17.77 -30.60
CA ALA A 195 -2.34 17.13 -31.93
C ALA A 195 -3.67 16.39 -32.17
N MET A 196 -4.11 15.57 -31.18
CA MET A 196 -5.41 14.89 -31.23
C MET A 196 -6.58 15.89 -31.31
N ALA A 197 -6.59 16.92 -30.47
CA ALA A 197 -7.63 17.94 -30.45
C ALA A 197 -7.82 18.63 -31.81
N ARG A 198 -6.71 19.00 -32.45
CA ARG A 198 -6.72 19.60 -33.80
C ARG A 198 -7.27 18.64 -34.85
N LYS A 199 -6.78 17.41 -34.86
CA LYS A 199 -7.21 16.38 -35.85
C LYS A 199 -8.69 16.08 -35.75
N TYR A 200 -9.22 15.96 -34.54
CA TYR A 200 -10.62 15.64 -34.27
C TYR A 200 -11.50 16.90 -34.01
N ARG A 201 -11.01 18.11 -34.33
CA ARG A 201 -11.76 19.38 -34.24
C ARG A 201 -12.37 19.60 -32.84
N ASN A 202 -11.64 19.27 -31.79
CA ASN A 202 -12.09 19.38 -30.39
C ASN A 202 -13.44 18.67 -30.12
N ALA A 203 -13.69 17.51 -30.75
CA ALA A 203 -14.95 16.79 -30.63
C ALA A 203 -15.17 16.17 -29.25
N PHE A 204 -14.10 15.87 -28.52
CA PHE A 204 -14.09 15.27 -27.20
C PHE A 204 -13.14 16.00 -26.24
N ARG A 205 -13.28 15.70 -24.96
CA ARG A 205 -12.40 16.22 -23.92
C ARG A 205 -11.12 15.37 -23.84
N ILE A 206 -9.98 16.02 -23.63
CA ILE A 206 -8.72 15.33 -23.44
C ILE A 206 -8.13 15.76 -22.09
N VAL A 207 -7.60 14.79 -21.34
CA VAL A 207 -6.87 15.02 -20.09
C VAL A 207 -5.52 14.32 -20.20
N THR A 208 -4.44 14.99 -19.85
CA THR A 208 -3.11 14.41 -19.89
C THR A 208 -2.75 13.68 -18.59
N LEU A 209 -1.75 12.80 -18.62
CA LEU A 209 -1.31 12.07 -17.43
C LEU A 209 -0.83 13.00 -16.30
N ASP A 210 -0.30 14.18 -16.64
CA ASP A 210 0.10 15.22 -15.70
C ASP A 210 -1.02 16.19 -15.32
N GLY A 211 -2.24 15.99 -15.85
CA GLY A 211 -3.47 16.65 -15.41
C GLY A 211 -3.81 17.93 -16.18
N GLN A 212 -3.26 18.16 -17.36
CA GLN A 212 -3.68 19.25 -18.22
C GLN A 212 -4.97 18.87 -18.96
N VAL A 213 -5.82 19.82 -19.26
CA VAL A 213 -7.14 19.57 -19.85
C VAL A 213 -7.32 20.37 -21.13
N ILE A 214 -7.78 19.71 -22.19
CA ILE A 214 -8.31 20.36 -23.39
C ILE A 214 -9.80 20.02 -23.43
N ASN A 215 -10.63 21.04 -23.27
CA ASN A 215 -12.06 20.87 -23.25
C ASN A 215 -12.62 20.76 -24.67
N ARG A 216 -13.80 20.16 -24.78
CA ARG A 216 -14.61 20.22 -25.99
C ARG A 216 -14.85 21.69 -26.36
N GLY A 217 -14.56 22.04 -27.59
CA GLY A 217 -14.60 23.45 -28.04
C GLY A 217 -13.28 24.19 -27.91
N GLY A 218 -12.20 23.56 -27.38
CA GLY A 218 -10.83 24.04 -27.51
C GLY A 218 -10.29 24.88 -26.35
N SER A 219 -11.07 25.16 -25.30
CA SER A 219 -10.51 25.83 -24.12
C SER A 219 -9.56 24.88 -23.38
N MET A 220 -8.48 25.44 -22.84
CA MET A 220 -7.44 24.69 -22.12
C MET A 220 -7.40 25.12 -20.66
N THR A 221 -7.22 24.15 -19.78
CA THR A 221 -7.02 24.34 -18.34
C THR A 221 -5.79 23.59 -17.92
N GLY A 222 -4.87 24.25 -17.25
CA GLY A 222 -3.61 23.63 -16.84
C GLY A 222 -2.91 24.40 -15.74
N GLY A 223 -1.79 23.84 -15.30
CA GLY A 223 -0.95 24.39 -14.23
C GLY A 223 -0.41 23.28 -13.33
N SER A 224 0.17 23.66 -12.20
CA SER A 224 0.67 22.69 -11.24
C SER A 224 -0.47 22.08 -10.41
N THR A 225 -0.49 20.74 -10.32
CA THR A 225 -1.43 20.01 -9.47
C THR A 225 -0.65 19.24 -8.41
N SER A 226 -1.18 19.19 -7.17
CA SER A 226 -0.60 18.34 -6.12
C SER A 226 -1.00 16.89 -6.36
N ARG A 227 -0.04 16.03 -6.68
CA ARG A 227 -0.25 14.59 -6.91
C ARG A 227 -0.70 13.82 -5.67
N SER A 228 -0.48 14.37 -4.46
CA SER A 228 -0.65 13.63 -3.21
C SER A 228 -1.96 13.90 -2.47
N ALA A 229 -2.78 14.84 -2.92
CA ALA A 229 -3.95 15.32 -2.16
C ALA A 229 -5.29 14.74 -2.63
N GLY A 230 -5.33 14.05 -3.77
CA GLY A 230 -6.57 13.57 -4.38
C GLY A 230 -7.16 12.32 -3.71
N VAL A 231 -8.46 12.17 -3.77
CA VAL A 231 -9.18 11.02 -3.20
C VAL A 231 -8.76 9.73 -3.89
N LEU A 232 -8.64 9.73 -5.23
CA LEU A 232 -8.24 8.55 -6.00
C LEU A 232 -6.77 8.20 -5.81
N SER A 233 -5.91 9.20 -5.69
CA SER A 233 -4.48 8.98 -5.42
C SER A 233 -4.27 8.32 -4.06
N ARG A 234 -5.05 8.71 -3.04
CA ARG A 234 -5.01 8.07 -1.71
C ARG A 234 -5.51 6.63 -1.75
N ALA A 235 -6.62 6.36 -2.43
CA ALA A 235 -7.15 5.01 -2.59
C ALA A 235 -6.13 4.08 -3.30
N ALA A 236 -5.49 4.56 -4.37
CA ALA A 236 -4.43 3.82 -5.07
C ALA A 236 -3.18 3.61 -4.18
N GLU A 237 -2.80 4.63 -3.38
CA GLU A 237 -1.72 4.49 -2.39
C GLU A 237 -2.05 3.43 -1.36
N LEU A 238 -3.26 3.44 -0.80
CA LEU A 238 -3.73 2.47 0.19
C LEU A 238 -3.70 1.04 -0.36
N GLU A 239 -4.17 0.81 -1.58
CA GLU A 239 -4.13 -0.51 -2.22
C GLU A 239 -2.68 -1.01 -2.39
N ARG A 240 -1.76 -0.12 -2.85
CA ARG A 240 -0.33 -0.44 -2.99
C ARG A 240 0.33 -0.74 -1.64
N LEU A 241 0.02 0.04 -0.60
CA LEU A 241 0.58 -0.14 0.74
C LEU A 241 0.09 -1.44 1.38
N ASN A 242 -1.18 -1.82 1.21
CA ASN A 242 -1.72 -3.09 1.70
C ASN A 242 -1.03 -4.29 1.05
N GLY A 243 -0.76 -4.24 -0.26
CA GLY A 243 0.01 -5.27 -0.94
C GLY A 243 1.43 -5.40 -0.38
N ARG A 244 2.10 -4.25 -0.15
CA ARG A 244 3.44 -4.21 0.44
C ARG A 244 3.45 -4.68 1.89
N ALA A 245 2.43 -4.34 2.68
CA ALA A 245 2.32 -4.74 4.08
C ALA A 245 2.29 -6.27 4.23
N SER A 246 1.52 -6.97 3.41
CA SER A 246 1.45 -8.44 3.43
C SER A 246 2.83 -9.08 3.22
N GLU A 247 3.64 -8.54 2.28
CA GLU A 247 5.00 -9.02 2.04
C GLU A 247 5.94 -8.69 3.22
N MET A 248 5.84 -7.47 3.76
CA MET A 248 6.68 -7.04 4.86
C MET A 248 6.38 -7.79 6.16
N HIS A 249 5.11 -8.08 6.46
CA HIS A 249 4.72 -8.93 7.60
C HIS A 249 5.30 -10.33 7.45
N ARG A 250 5.23 -10.94 6.26
CA ARG A 250 5.86 -12.25 6.02
C ARG A 250 7.36 -12.22 6.29
N LYS A 251 8.08 -11.19 5.78
CA LYS A 251 9.52 -11.03 6.03
C LYS A 251 9.84 -10.85 7.52
N LEU A 252 8.98 -10.16 8.26
CA LEU A 252 9.13 -9.99 9.70
C LEU A 252 8.99 -11.34 10.45
N GLU A 253 8.03 -12.18 10.08
CA GLU A 253 7.89 -13.51 10.67
C GLU A 253 9.09 -14.41 10.34
N GLU A 254 9.61 -14.36 9.12
CA GLU A 254 10.84 -15.05 8.74
C GLU A 254 12.05 -14.57 9.56
N ALA A 255 12.18 -13.26 9.78
CA ALA A 255 13.26 -12.69 10.60
C ALA A 255 13.13 -13.06 12.08
N ARG A 256 11.90 -13.14 12.62
CA ARG A 256 11.64 -13.63 13.98
C ARG A 256 12.09 -15.08 14.15
N ALA A 257 11.72 -15.94 13.20
CA ALA A 257 12.13 -17.33 13.21
C ALA A 257 13.65 -17.51 13.10
N ALA A 258 14.30 -16.67 12.26
CA ALA A 258 15.76 -16.68 12.10
C ALA A 258 16.49 -16.21 13.39
N GLU A 259 15.98 -15.17 14.05
CA GLU A 259 16.51 -14.72 15.35
C GLU A 259 16.39 -15.81 16.40
N GLU A 260 15.23 -16.44 16.53
CA GLU A 260 15.00 -17.52 17.50
C GLU A 260 15.91 -18.73 17.24
N ALA A 261 16.08 -19.11 15.96
CA ALA A 261 17.00 -20.21 15.60
C ALA A 261 18.44 -19.86 15.93
N SER A 262 18.90 -18.64 15.58
CA SER A 262 20.27 -18.18 15.88
C SER A 262 20.54 -18.07 17.38
N ARG A 263 19.54 -17.68 18.16
CA ARG A 263 19.63 -17.62 19.62
C ARG A 263 19.77 -19.02 20.23
N ARG A 264 18.98 -19.99 19.78
CA ARG A 264 19.12 -21.39 20.22
C ARG A 264 20.50 -21.96 19.89
N GLU A 265 21.06 -21.63 18.71
CA GLU A 265 22.40 -22.05 18.33
C GLU A 265 23.47 -21.40 19.22
N LEU A 266 23.30 -20.14 19.61
CA LEU A 266 24.18 -19.45 20.54
C LEU A 266 24.12 -20.06 21.94
N ASP A 267 22.91 -20.29 22.45
CA ASP A 267 22.69 -20.90 23.78
C ASP A 267 23.34 -22.29 23.86
N ALA A 268 23.22 -23.10 22.81
CA ALA A 268 23.87 -24.41 22.71
C ALA A 268 25.41 -24.29 22.71
N ALA A 269 25.97 -23.37 21.92
CA ALA A 269 27.43 -23.14 21.89
C ALA A 269 27.95 -22.63 23.23
N GLN A 270 27.20 -21.82 23.94
CA GLN A 270 27.53 -21.31 25.26
C GLN A 270 27.53 -22.43 26.33
N TYR A 271 26.55 -23.34 26.24
CA TYR A 271 26.50 -24.52 27.08
C TYR A 271 27.71 -25.45 26.83
N GLU A 272 28.07 -25.73 25.57
CA GLU A 272 29.23 -26.52 25.19
C GLU A 272 30.52 -25.93 25.76
N LEU A 273 30.72 -24.60 25.65
CA LEU A 273 31.86 -23.89 26.20
C LEU A 273 31.95 -24.04 27.72
N THR A 274 30.82 -23.77 28.43
CA THR A 274 30.78 -23.90 29.91
C THR A 274 31.07 -25.34 30.36
N THR A 275 30.60 -26.32 29.64
CA THR A 275 30.88 -27.74 29.91
C THR A 275 32.35 -28.07 29.74
N ALA A 276 32.99 -27.59 28.64
CA ALA A 276 34.39 -27.79 28.38
C ALA A 276 35.28 -27.07 29.43
N GLU A 277 34.91 -25.87 29.87
CA GLU A 277 35.60 -25.15 30.97
C GLU A 277 35.53 -25.91 32.28
N THR A 278 34.39 -26.53 32.59
CA THR A 278 34.20 -27.35 33.79
C THR A 278 35.10 -28.60 33.72
N GLN A 279 35.18 -29.28 32.58
CA GLN A 279 36.06 -30.43 32.36
C GLN A 279 37.51 -30.08 32.50
N ARG A 280 37.95 -28.91 31.92
CA ARG A 280 39.31 -28.43 32.08
C ARG A 280 39.67 -28.20 33.56
N ARG A 281 38.82 -27.53 34.33
CA ARG A 281 39.05 -27.31 35.77
C ARG A 281 39.23 -28.63 36.52
N ALA A 282 38.38 -29.64 36.22
CA ALA A 282 38.54 -30.94 36.82
C ALA A 282 39.87 -31.64 36.47
N ALA A 283 40.35 -31.51 35.23
CA ALA A 283 41.66 -32.02 34.83
C ALA A 283 42.81 -31.26 35.50
N GLU A 284 42.74 -29.92 35.63
CA GLU A 284 43.72 -29.10 36.32
C GLU A 284 43.78 -29.45 37.84
N ASP A 285 42.63 -29.64 38.47
CA ASP A 285 42.54 -30.10 39.88
C ASP A 285 43.22 -31.47 40.08
N GLU A 286 43.05 -32.39 39.13
CA GLU A 286 43.67 -33.70 39.16
C GLU A 286 45.22 -33.61 39.02
N VAL A 287 45.70 -32.72 38.13
CA VAL A 287 47.15 -32.43 38.03
C VAL A 287 47.71 -31.91 39.32
N LEU A 288 47.05 -30.95 39.99
CA LEU A 288 47.45 -30.43 41.30
C LEU A 288 47.48 -31.53 42.37
N ARG A 289 46.45 -32.38 42.40
CA ARG A 289 46.39 -33.52 43.32
C ARG A 289 47.55 -34.50 43.14
N LEU A 290 47.94 -34.79 41.89
CA LEU A 290 49.04 -35.70 41.57
C LEU A 290 50.41 -35.10 41.80
N GLN A 291 50.52 -33.77 41.79
CA GLN A 291 51.70 -33.03 42.14
C GLN A 291 51.98 -32.99 43.68
N GLY A 292 50.97 -33.33 44.48
CA GLY A 292 51.08 -33.34 45.92
C GLY A 292 50.98 -31.97 46.57
N VAL A 293 50.27 -31.04 45.88
CA VAL A 293 49.98 -29.67 46.33
C VAL A 293 48.58 -29.60 46.91
#